data_bdf36f7dae21acb5a40616c93e29193d
#
_entry.id   bdf36f7dae21acb5a40616c93e29193d
#
_cell.length_a   1.000
_cell.length_b   1.000
_cell.length_c   1.000
_cell.angle_alpha   90.00
_cell.angle_beta   90.00
_cell.angle_gamma   90.00
#
_symmetry.space_group_name_H-M   'P 1'
#
loop_
_entity.id
_entity.type
_entity.pdbx_description
1 polymer ?
#
loop_
_entity_poly.entity_id
_entity_poly.type
_entity_poly.pdbx_seq_one_letter_code
_entity_poly.pdbx_strand_id
1 'polypeptide(L)'
;NGYYLKLALCNKFSLNSDQIILGNGSNDVLELAARTFISTGDEVIYSKHAFAVYEIVTKAVGGIGVKAKPQEDFGHNLDEFLKLISEKTKLIFIANPNNPTGSLIEKSKISAFLSKVPKHILIVLDEAYDEYLRDEDKSIAFSWLAEYKNLLISRSFSKAHGLAGLRIGYGVGSKEVINLMNRVRQPFNVNSIAQTAAIASLDDDDFIIKSRLINDQGRLQLEEVFNELKIEYIPSYGNFISFNLGDETKAMMYYQHLLKNGVIVRLIQNYEMPSWLRVSIGLKDENNTFIKYLKSFT
;
A
#
# COMPACT_ATOMS: atom_id res chain seq x y z
N ASN A 1 19.33 13.40 9.44
CA ASN A 1 19.34 12.39 8.35
C ASN A 1 18.81 11.01 8.77
N GLY A 2 18.38 10.81 10.05
CA GLY A 2 17.91 9.53 10.53
C GLY A 2 18.97 8.43 10.54
N TYR A 3 20.19 8.78 10.91
CA TYR A 3 21.36 7.90 10.83
C TYR A 3 21.13 6.54 11.52
N TYR A 4 20.67 6.56 12.76
CA TYR A 4 20.48 5.33 13.55
C TYR A 4 19.38 4.42 12.98
N LEU A 5 18.27 5.01 12.51
CA LEU A 5 17.22 4.22 11.86
C LEU A 5 17.68 3.62 10.52
N LYS A 6 18.43 4.39 9.71
CA LYS A 6 19.04 3.84 8.50
C LYS A 6 20.01 2.71 8.81
N LEU A 7 20.82 2.84 9.86
CA LEU A 7 21.74 1.78 10.29
C LEU A 7 20.98 0.51 10.70
N ALA A 8 19.89 0.66 11.47
CA ALA A 8 19.03 -0.47 11.85
C ALA A 8 18.42 -1.17 10.62
N LEU A 9 17.91 -0.40 9.65
CA LEU A 9 17.39 -0.94 8.38
C LEU A 9 18.48 -1.63 7.56
N CYS A 10 19.69 -1.06 7.50
CA CYS A 10 20.83 -1.68 6.82
C CYS A 10 21.17 -3.05 7.44
N ASN A 11 21.20 -3.13 8.76
CA ASN A 11 21.53 -4.37 9.47
C ASN A 11 20.43 -5.43 9.28
N LYS A 12 19.12 -5.02 9.40
CA LYS A 12 18.01 -5.97 9.27
C LYS A 12 17.85 -6.53 7.85
N PHE A 13 18.09 -5.73 6.83
CA PHE A 13 17.79 -6.09 5.43
C PHE A 13 19.04 -6.23 4.54
N SER A 14 20.24 -6.14 5.10
CA SER A 14 21.53 -6.21 4.36
C SER A 14 21.62 -5.17 3.24
N LEU A 15 21.23 -3.92 3.56
CA LEU A 15 21.22 -2.78 2.65
C LEU A 15 22.38 -1.81 2.94
N ASN A 16 22.66 -0.92 1.98
CA ASN A 16 23.55 0.21 2.19
C ASN A 16 22.75 1.48 2.55
N SER A 17 23.30 2.35 3.37
CA SER A 17 22.61 3.55 3.83
C SER A 17 22.29 4.57 2.72
N ASP A 18 23.02 4.53 1.61
CA ASP A 18 22.79 5.34 0.42
C ASP A 18 21.68 4.80 -0.49
N GLN A 19 21.16 3.59 -0.20
CA GLN A 19 19.99 3.00 -0.83
C GLN A 19 18.68 3.33 -0.09
N ILE A 20 18.72 4.03 1.06
CA ILE A 20 17.56 4.26 1.91
C ILE A 20 17.21 5.74 1.99
N ILE A 21 15.93 6.05 1.81
CA ILE A 21 15.34 7.35 2.10
C ILE A 21 14.25 7.20 3.16
N LEU A 22 14.21 8.09 4.16
CA LEU A 22 13.16 8.11 5.18
C LEU A 22 12.08 9.11 4.78
N GLY A 23 10.83 8.79 5.12
CA GLY A 23 9.65 9.61 4.86
C GLY A 23 8.75 9.79 6.08
N ASN A 24 8.01 10.88 6.12
CA ASN A 24 6.94 11.16 7.09
C ASN A 24 5.71 10.26 6.78
N GLY A 25 5.89 8.95 6.99
CA GLY A 25 5.08 7.88 6.43
C GLY A 25 5.52 7.53 5.00
N SER A 26 5.07 6.38 4.48
CA SER A 26 5.33 5.99 3.09
C SER A 26 4.74 7.00 2.09
N ASN A 27 3.67 7.72 2.43
CA ASN A 27 3.11 8.78 1.59
C ASN A 27 4.15 9.83 1.18
N ASP A 28 5.03 10.22 2.10
CA ASP A 28 6.12 11.16 1.81
C ASP A 28 7.11 10.58 0.79
N VAL A 29 7.39 9.27 0.87
CA VAL A 29 8.23 8.57 -0.13
C VAL A 29 7.59 8.59 -1.52
N LEU A 30 6.27 8.35 -1.61
CA LEU A 30 5.51 8.40 -2.86
C LEU A 30 5.51 9.82 -3.46
N GLU A 31 5.29 10.83 -2.61
CA GLU A 31 5.33 12.24 -3.02
C GLU A 31 6.73 12.65 -3.48
N LEU A 32 7.78 12.26 -2.75
CA LEU A 32 9.17 12.52 -3.15
C LEU A 32 9.52 11.87 -4.50
N ALA A 33 9.02 10.65 -4.75
CA ALA A 33 9.19 10.01 -6.06
C ALA A 33 8.53 10.84 -7.17
N ALA A 34 7.26 11.26 -6.98
CA ALA A 34 6.58 12.10 -7.96
C ALA A 34 7.29 13.46 -8.17
N ARG A 35 7.65 14.16 -7.11
CA ARG A 35 8.37 15.45 -7.17
C ARG A 35 9.74 15.36 -7.84
N THR A 36 10.39 14.19 -7.77
CA THR A 36 11.73 13.99 -8.32
C THR A 36 11.71 13.67 -9.80
N PHE A 37 10.74 12.85 -10.23
CA PHE A 37 10.79 12.22 -11.56
C PHE A 37 9.71 12.72 -12.53
N ILE A 38 8.75 13.55 -12.06
CA ILE A 38 7.64 14.04 -12.87
C ILE A 38 7.74 15.54 -13.08
N SER A 39 7.60 15.95 -14.33
CA SER A 39 7.38 17.32 -14.76
C SER A 39 5.94 17.49 -15.26
N THR A 40 5.51 18.74 -15.40
CA THR A 40 4.18 19.07 -15.95
C THR A 40 3.99 18.41 -17.31
N GLY A 41 2.93 17.60 -17.45
CA GLY A 41 2.59 16.90 -18.68
C GLY A 41 3.18 15.49 -18.82
N ASP A 42 4.08 15.07 -17.91
CA ASP A 42 4.53 13.67 -17.84
C ASP A 42 3.41 12.76 -17.36
N GLU A 43 3.43 11.50 -17.81
CA GLU A 43 2.45 10.50 -17.47
C GLU A 43 2.89 9.59 -16.32
N VAL A 44 1.94 9.29 -15.43
CA VAL A 44 2.09 8.37 -14.30
C VAL A 44 1.03 7.28 -14.41
N ILE A 45 1.47 6.02 -14.49
CA ILE A 45 0.56 4.87 -14.60
C ILE A 45 0.30 4.28 -13.21
N TYR A 46 -0.97 4.03 -12.90
CA TYR A 46 -1.42 3.28 -11.72
C TYR A 46 -2.76 2.59 -12.00
N SER A 47 -3.13 1.58 -11.20
CA SER A 47 -4.40 0.88 -11.38
C SER A 47 -5.60 1.79 -11.07
N LYS A 48 -6.71 1.56 -11.77
CA LYS A 48 -7.98 2.27 -11.58
C LYS A 48 -8.43 2.28 -10.12
N HIS A 49 -8.37 1.13 -9.45
CA HIS A 49 -8.72 0.95 -8.04
C HIS A 49 -7.44 0.86 -7.20
N ALA A 50 -6.64 1.93 -7.18
CA ALA A 50 -5.39 1.99 -6.42
C ALA A 50 -5.42 3.11 -5.37
N PHE A 51 -4.43 3.11 -4.49
CA PHE A 51 -4.34 4.05 -3.39
C PHE A 51 -4.41 5.50 -3.87
N ALA A 52 -5.38 6.27 -3.32
CA ALA A 52 -5.72 7.62 -3.78
C ALA A 52 -4.52 8.60 -3.80
N VAL A 53 -3.49 8.33 -3.00
CA VAL A 53 -2.29 9.17 -2.95
C VAL A 53 -1.56 9.21 -4.28
N TYR A 54 -1.60 8.13 -5.09
CA TYR A 54 -0.95 8.13 -6.40
C TYR A 54 -1.53 9.21 -7.33
N GLU A 55 -2.86 9.31 -7.40
CA GLU A 55 -3.52 10.35 -8.18
C GLU A 55 -3.25 11.75 -7.61
N ILE A 56 -3.31 11.88 -6.28
CA ILE A 56 -3.10 13.17 -5.58
C ILE A 56 -1.68 13.69 -5.85
N VAL A 57 -0.64 12.88 -5.63
CA VAL A 57 0.75 13.33 -5.82
C VAL A 57 1.06 13.58 -7.30
N THR A 58 0.49 12.80 -8.22
CA THR A 58 0.60 13.02 -9.66
C THR A 58 0.07 14.38 -10.05
N LYS A 59 -1.16 14.71 -9.63
CA LYS A 59 -1.80 16.01 -9.90
C LYS A 59 -1.06 17.18 -9.24
N ALA A 60 -0.55 16.97 -8.01
CA ALA A 60 0.17 18.01 -7.26
C ALA A 60 1.44 18.49 -7.95
N VAL A 61 2.07 17.65 -8.77
CA VAL A 61 3.26 18.00 -9.56
C VAL A 61 2.94 18.37 -11.03
N GLY A 62 1.66 18.44 -11.40
CA GLY A 62 1.23 18.74 -12.77
C GLY A 62 1.35 17.56 -13.74
N GLY A 63 1.51 16.36 -13.23
CA GLY A 63 1.53 15.12 -14.03
C GLY A 63 0.14 14.67 -14.46
N ILE A 64 0.09 13.78 -15.43
CA ILE A 64 -1.13 13.19 -15.99
C ILE A 64 -1.25 11.75 -15.49
N GLY A 65 -2.31 11.47 -14.73
CA GLY A 65 -2.59 10.11 -14.28
C GLY A 65 -3.20 9.25 -15.39
N VAL A 66 -2.59 8.10 -15.66
CA VAL A 66 -3.05 7.11 -16.64
C VAL A 66 -3.50 5.87 -15.88
N LYS A 67 -4.82 5.60 -15.89
CA LYS A 67 -5.42 4.53 -15.09
C LYS A 67 -5.47 3.22 -15.87
N ALA A 68 -4.71 2.22 -15.41
CA ALA A 68 -4.78 0.86 -15.94
C ALA A 68 -6.06 0.16 -15.48
N LYS A 69 -6.76 -0.51 -16.39
CA LYS A 69 -7.95 -1.32 -16.06
C LYS A 69 -7.53 -2.52 -15.21
N PRO A 70 -8.28 -2.84 -14.13
CA PRO A 70 -8.00 -3.99 -13.29
C PRO A 70 -8.36 -5.29 -14.02
N GLN A 71 -8.00 -6.43 -13.42
CA GLN A 71 -8.54 -7.73 -13.75
C GLN A 71 -10.00 -7.86 -13.25
N GLU A 72 -10.70 -8.92 -13.62
CA GLU A 72 -12.09 -9.17 -13.20
C GLU A 72 -12.21 -9.37 -11.67
N ASP A 73 -11.16 -9.89 -11.04
CA ASP A 73 -11.03 -10.08 -9.59
C ASP A 73 -10.53 -8.83 -8.85
N PHE A 74 -10.56 -7.66 -9.49
CA PHE A 74 -10.02 -6.39 -8.98
C PHE A 74 -8.50 -6.37 -8.75
N GLY A 75 -7.78 -7.39 -9.20
CA GLY A 75 -6.32 -7.45 -9.17
C GLY A 75 -5.68 -6.50 -10.19
N HIS A 76 -4.40 -6.22 -10.01
CA HIS A 76 -3.63 -5.43 -10.99
C HIS A 76 -3.47 -6.20 -12.31
N ASN A 77 -3.76 -5.56 -13.41
CA ASN A 77 -3.53 -6.07 -14.76
C ASN A 77 -2.19 -5.52 -15.30
N LEU A 78 -1.08 -6.21 -15.01
CA LEU A 78 0.25 -5.75 -15.41
C LEU A 78 0.44 -5.67 -16.93
N ASP A 79 -0.26 -6.47 -17.72
CA ASP A 79 -0.22 -6.37 -19.17
C ASP A 79 -0.89 -5.08 -19.67
N GLU A 80 -1.93 -4.61 -18.98
CA GLU A 80 -2.56 -3.33 -19.28
C GLU A 80 -1.61 -2.17 -18.93
N PHE A 81 -0.87 -2.26 -17.82
CA PHE A 81 0.17 -1.27 -17.50
C PHE A 81 1.20 -1.16 -18.65
N LEU A 82 1.68 -2.28 -19.18
CA LEU A 82 2.65 -2.30 -20.28
C LEU A 82 2.11 -1.67 -21.56
N LYS A 83 0.83 -1.90 -21.91
CA LYS A 83 0.17 -1.31 -23.09
C LYS A 83 0.02 0.21 -23.00
N LEU A 84 -0.10 0.74 -21.76
CA LEU A 84 -0.30 2.16 -21.51
C LEU A 84 1.02 2.96 -21.48
N ILE A 85 2.17 2.29 -21.54
CA ILE A 85 3.47 2.97 -21.58
C ILE A 85 3.59 3.77 -22.88
N SER A 86 3.91 5.05 -22.75
CA SER A 86 4.20 5.99 -23.82
C SER A 86 5.57 6.67 -23.61
N GLU A 87 5.99 7.51 -24.54
CA GLU A 87 7.21 8.33 -24.41
C GLU A 87 7.13 9.34 -23.26
N LYS A 88 5.89 9.71 -22.85
CA LYS A 88 5.63 10.61 -21.73
C LYS A 88 5.61 9.91 -20.38
N THR A 89 5.55 8.58 -20.35
CA THR A 89 5.51 7.82 -19.08
C THR A 89 6.86 7.93 -18.38
N LYS A 90 6.83 8.40 -17.11
CA LYS A 90 8.03 8.54 -16.26
C LYS A 90 7.96 7.77 -14.96
N LEU A 91 6.75 7.43 -14.52
CA LEU A 91 6.52 6.80 -13.22
C LEU A 91 5.39 5.77 -13.30
N ILE A 92 5.56 4.65 -12.61
CA ILE A 92 4.54 3.62 -12.43
C ILE A 92 4.42 3.33 -10.94
N PHE A 93 3.20 3.42 -10.39
CA PHE A 93 2.90 2.99 -9.02
C PHE A 93 2.20 1.63 -9.02
N ILE A 94 2.71 0.69 -8.23
CA ILE A 94 2.12 -0.63 -7.99
C ILE A 94 2.07 -0.87 -6.49
N ALA A 95 0.86 -0.97 -5.91
CA ALA A 95 0.68 -1.39 -4.52
C ALA A 95 0.58 -2.92 -4.46
N ASN A 96 1.37 -3.56 -3.61
CA ASN A 96 1.32 -5.01 -3.46
C ASN A 96 1.59 -5.46 -2.02
N PRO A 97 0.55 -5.84 -1.25
CA PRO A 97 -0.89 -5.88 -1.57
C PRO A 97 -1.53 -4.54 -1.89
N ASN A 98 -2.56 -4.55 -2.75
CA ASN A 98 -3.23 -3.32 -3.17
C ASN A 98 -4.22 -2.79 -2.10
N ASN A 99 -4.39 -1.49 -2.05
CA ASN A 99 -5.42 -0.79 -1.30
C ASN A 99 -6.26 0.05 -2.30
N PRO A 100 -7.59 -0.15 -2.40
CA PRO A 100 -8.49 -0.73 -1.40
C PRO A 100 -8.88 -2.20 -1.63
N THR A 101 -8.41 -2.87 -2.67
CA THR A 101 -8.91 -4.20 -3.06
C THR A 101 -8.36 -5.33 -2.17
N GLY A 102 -7.17 -5.18 -1.61
CA GLY A 102 -6.49 -6.23 -0.86
C GLY A 102 -5.80 -7.28 -1.74
N SER A 103 -5.92 -7.17 -3.07
CA SER A 103 -5.36 -8.13 -4.03
C SER A 103 -3.83 -8.19 -3.98
N LEU A 104 -3.29 -9.36 -4.29
CA LEU A 104 -1.84 -9.63 -4.33
C LEU A 104 -1.41 -10.06 -5.74
N ILE A 105 -0.28 -9.54 -6.20
CA ILE A 105 0.40 -9.99 -7.40
C ILE A 105 1.47 -10.99 -7.00
N GLU A 106 1.50 -12.14 -7.64
CA GLU A 106 2.57 -13.12 -7.44
C GLU A 106 3.94 -12.55 -7.82
N LYS A 107 4.97 -12.88 -7.04
CA LYS A 107 6.35 -12.41 -7.26
C LYS A 107 6.90 -12.70 -8.66
N SER A 108 6.53 -13.84 -9.26
CA SER A 108 6.89 -14.21 -10.62
C SER A 108 6.35 -13.23 -11.67
N LYS A 109 5.10 -12.78 -11.49
CA LYS A 109 4.44 -11.80 -12.38
C LYS A 109 5.08 -10.42 -12.24
N ILE A 110 5.44 -10.02 -11.00
CA ILE A 110 6.15 -8.74 -10.77
C ILE A 110 7.51 -8.79 -11.45
N SER A 111 8.30 -9.85 -11.27
CA SER A 111 9.61 -10.00 -11.91
C SER A 111 9.53 -9.94 -13.43
N ALA A 112 8.56 -10.64 -14.02
CA ALA A 112 8.31 -10.61 -15.45
C ALA A 112 7.89 -9.21 -15.96
N PHE A 113 7.15 -8.45 -15.15
CA PHE A 113 6.79 -7.06 -15.46
C PHE A 113 8.01 -6.15 -15.40
N LEU A 114 8.80 -6.21 -14.32
CA LEU A 114 10.01 -5.39 -14.15
C LEU A 114 10.98 -5.54 -15.33
N SER A 115 11.13 -6.74 -15.88
CA SER A 115 12.01 -7.00 -17.02
C SER A 115 11.56 -6.37 -18.33
N LYS A 116 10.26 -6.03 -18.47
CA LYS A 116 9.65 -5.45 -19.67
C LYS A 116 9.55 -3.93 -19.65
N VAL A 117 9.58 -3.31 -18.46
CA VAL A 117 9.44 -1.86 -18.32
C VAL A 117 10.74 -1.15 -18.75
N PRO A 118 10.68 -0.12 -19.61
CA PRO A 118 11.84 0.67 -20.00
C PRO A 118 12.60 1.27 -18.81
N LYS A 119 13.93 1.21 -18.84
CA LYS A 119 14.79 1.59 -17.71
C LYS A 119 14.71 3.08 -17.31
N HIS A 120 14.18 3.93 -18.18
CA HIS A 120 14.00 5.36 -17.89
C HIS A 120 12.72 5.67 -17.10
N ILE A 121 11.84 4.68 -16.92
CA ILE A 121 10.61 4.79 -16.13
C ILE A 121 10.89 4.29 -14.72
N LEU A 122 10.67 5.13 -13.70
CA LEU A 122 10.74 4.69 -12.31
C LEU A 122 9.52 3.82 -11.98
N ILE A 123 9.75 2.68 -11.35
CA ILE A 123 8.71 1.82 -10.80
C ILE A 123 8.74 1.95 -9.28
N VAL A 124 7.62 2.36 -8.70
CA VAL A 124 7.43 2.35 -7.24
C VAL A 124 6.57 1.15 -6.86
N LEU A 125 7.18 0.18 -6.19
CA LEU A 125 6.50 -0.95 -5.59
C LEU A 125 6.18 -0.60 -4.14
N ASP A 126 4.89 -0.33 -3.86
CA ASP A 126 4.40 0.05 -2.53
C ASP A 126 3.98 -1.19 -1.75
N GLU A 127 4.82 -1.57 -0.81
CA GLU A 127 4.69 -2.76 0.03
C GLU A 127 4.23 -2.40 1.46
N ALA A 128 3.28 -1.46 1.59
CA ALA A 128 2.79 -1.01 2.90
C ALA A 128 2.13 -2.11 3.75
N TYR A 129 1.82 -3.26 3.18
CA TYR A 129 1.17 -4.40 3.83
C TYR A 129 2.01 -5.68 3.82
N ASP A 130 3.28 -5.63 3.41
CA ASP A 130 4.17 -6.79 3.24
C ASP A 130 4.32 -7.63 4.53
N GLU A 131 4.33 -6.99 5.69
CA GLU A 131 4.47 -7.67 6.98
C GLU A 131 3.28 -8.59 7.32
N TYR A 132 2.11 -8.41 6.69
CA TYR A 132 0.96 -9.31 6.85
C TYR A 132 1.05 -10.56 5.98
N LEU A 133 1.92 -10.57 4.98
CA LEU A 133 2.07 -11.71 4.08
C LEU A 133 2.80 -12.87 4.75
N ARG A 134 2.46 -14.10 4.33
CA ARG A 134 3.26 -15.28 4.62
C ARG A 134 4.56 -15.20 3.84
N ASP A 135 5.59 -15.90 4.31
CA ASP A 135 6.92 -15.80 3.70
C ASP A 135 6.97 -16.30 2.24
N GLU A 136 6.11 -17.28 1.89
CA GLU A 136 5.94 -17.73 0.51
C GLU A 136 5.33 -16.68 -0.42
N ASP A 137 4.46 -15.82 0.11
CA ASP A 137 3.72 -14.78 -0.62
C ASP A 137 4.52 -13.48 -0.74
N LYS A 138 5.53 -13.28 0.12
CA LYS A 138 6.36 -12.08 0.09
C LYS A 138 7.15 -11.96 -1.20
N SER A 139 7.27 -10.74 -1.68
CA SER A 139 8.20 -10.41 -2.75
C SER A 139 9.65 -10.58 -2.29
N ILE A 140 10.56 -10.71 -3.24
CA ILE A 140 11.99 -10.63 -2.98
C ILE A 140 12.52 -9.25 -3.39
N ALA A 141 11.72 -8.20 -3.14
CA ALA A 141 11.88 -6.88 -3.72
C ALA A 141 13.28 -6.29 -3.53
N PHE A 142 13.87 -6.44 -2.35
CA PHE A 142 15.22 -5.93 -2.10
C PHE A 142 16.30 -6.61 -2.94
N SER A 143 16.14 -7.90 -3.28
CA SER A 143 17.08 -8.60 -4.17
C SER A 143 16.99 -8.10 -5.61
N TRP A 144 15.78 -7.66 -6.06
CA TRP A 144 15.57 -7.11 -7.39
C TRP A 144 16.32 -5.79 -7.62
N LEU A 145 16.70 -5.06 -6.57
CA LEU A 145 17.48 -3.80 -6.68
C LEU A 145 18.89 -4.00 -7.28
N ALA A 146 19.41 -5.22 -7.24
CA ALA A 146 20.67 -5.54 -7.91
C ALA A 146 20.54 -5.42 -9.43
N GLU A 147 19.41 -5.83 -10.00
CA GLU A 147 19.12 -5.90 -11.43
C GLU A 147 18.36 -4.67 -11.93
N TYR A 148 17.31 -4.23 -11.20
CA TYR A 148 16.41 -3.15 -11.63
C TYR A 148 16.74 -1.83 -10.92
N LYS A 149 17.63 -1.02 -11.53
CA LYS A 149 18.07 0.25 -10.96
C LYS A 149 16.98 1.34 -10.94
N ASN A 150 15.94 1.16 -11.72
CA ASN A 150 14.74 2.00 -11.78
C ASN A 150 13.60 1.51 -10.88
N LEU A 151 13.88 0.64 -9.90
CA LEU A 151 12.93 0.20 -8.89
C LEU A 151 13.13 0.98 -7.59
N LEU A 152 12.03 1.48 -7.02
CA LEU A 152 11.92 2.04 -5.67
C LEU A 152 10.89 1.23 -4.90
N ILE A 153 11.26 0.69 -3.76
CA ILE A 153 10.37 -0.04 -2.86
C ILE A 153 9.97 0.89 -1.74
N SER A 154 8.67 1.04 -1.48
CA SER A 154 8.11 1.85 -0.40
C SER A 154 7.55 0.97 0.70
N ARG A 155 7.95 1.19 1.96
CA ARG A 155 7.46 0.48 3.14
C ARG A 155 7.05 1.44 4.25
N SER A 156 6.19 0.97 5.15
CA SER A 156 5.57 1.81 6.18
C SER A 156 5.59 1.14 7.55
N PHE A 157 5.87 1.91 8.59
CA PHE A 157 5.65 1.47 9.97
C PHE A 157 4.20 1.72 10.46
N SER A 158 3.34 2.20 9.58
CA SER A 158 1.95 2.58 9.94
C SER A 158 1.00 1.41 10.11
N LYS A 159 1.33 0.21 9.61
CA LYS A 159 0.42 -0.94 9.53
C LYS A 159 0.78 -1.98 10.60
N ALA A 160 1.42 -3.07 10.23
CA ALA A 160 1.76 -4.16 11.15
C ALA A 160 2.61 -3.70 12.35
N HIS A 161 3.46 -2.71 12.18
CA HIS A 161 4.27 -2.11 13.24
C HIS A 161 3.49 -1.21 14.22
N GLY A 162 2.22 -0.88 13.96
CA GLY A 162 1.36 -0.10 14.88
C GLY A 162 1.73 1.38 15.05
N LEU A 163 2.64 1.93 14.25
CA LEU A 163 3.18 3.28 14.43
C LEU A 163 2.51 4.34 13.53
N ALA A 164 1.24 4.14 13.15
CA ALA A 164 0.52 5.02 12.20
C ALA A 164 0.53 6.51 12.63
N GLY A 165 0.35 6.79 13.92
CA GLY A 165 0.31 8.14 14.48
C GLY A 165 1.67 8.85 14.49
N LEU A 166 2.77 8.11 14.46
CA LEU A 166 4.12 8.68 14.49
C LEU A 166 4.62 9.14 13.12
N ARG A 167 3.96 8.73 12.03
CA ARG A 167 4.29 9.15 10.67
C ARG A 167 5.71 8.78 10.24
N ILE A 168 5.99 7.49 10.14
CA ILE A 168 7.29 6.96 9.71
C ILE A 168 7.13 5.90 8.62
N GLY A 169 7.94 6.00 7.58
CA GLY A 169 8.09 5.06 6.49
C GLY A 169 9.44 5.24 5.83
N TYR A 170 9.75 4.39 4.88
CA TYR A 170 11.02 4.45 4.16
C TYR A 170 10.88 3.94 2.72
N GLY A 171 11.78 4.43 1.88
CA GLY A 171 11.98 3.93 0.52
C GLY A 171 13.35 3.29 0.38
N VAL A 172 13.43 2.22 -0.42
CA VAL A 172 14.69 1.54 -0.76
C VAL A 172 14.82 1.49 -2.29
N GLY A 173 15.93 1.98 -2.81
CA GLY A 173 16.17 2.05 -4.25
C GLY A 173 17.65 2.04 -4.59
N SER A 174 17.99 2.20 -5.88
CA SER A 174 19.37 2.40 -6.26
C SER A 174 19.93 3.70 -5.66
N LYS A 175 21.23 3.74 -5.46
CA LYS A 175 21.94 4.94 -4.97
C LYS A 175 21.60 6.19 -5.77
N GLU A 176 21.48 6.04 -7.09
CA GLU A 176 21.16 7.12 -8.02
C GLU A 176 19.76 7.68 -7.76
N VAL A 177 18.74 6.80 -7.66
CA VAL A 177 17.36 7.17 -7.36
C VAL A 177 17.28 7.88 -6.00
N ILE A 178 17.87 7.29 -4.96
CA ILE A 178 17.84 7.84 -3.60
C ILE A 178 18.58 9.19 -3.53
N ASN A 179 19.71 9.35 -4.25
CA ASN A 179 20.42 10.62 -4.30
C ASN A 179 19.57 11.72 -4.94
N LEU A 180 18.87 11.43 -6.04
CA LEU A 180 17.96 12.39 -6.68
C LEU A 180 16.81 12.77 -5.74
N MET A 181 16.16 11.82 -5.09
CA MET A 181 15.08 12.07 -4.14
C MET A 181 15.54 12.89 -2.92
N ASN A 182 16.78 12.69 -2.44
CA ASN A 182 17.35 13.48 -1.34
C ASN A 182 17.54 14.97 -1.68
N ARG A 183 17.63 15.35 -2.98
CA ARG A 183 17.74 16.77 -3.40
C ARG A 183 16.44 17.54 -3.21
N VAL A 184 15.29 16.86 -3.22
CA VAL A 184 13.95 17.47 -3.07
C VAL A 184 13.34 17.20 -1.70
N ARG A 185 13.92 16.28 -0.92
CA ARG A 185 13.45 15.95 0.43
C ARG A 185 13.62 17.13 1.37
N GLN A 186 12.56 17.44 2.12
CA GLN A 186 12.61 18.46 3.16
C GLN A 186 13.63 18.08 4.26
N PRO A 187 14.44 19.03 4.75
CA PRO A 187 15.26 18.80 5.93
C PRO A 187 14.38 18.39 7.13
N PHE A 188 14.85 17.43 7.92
CA PHE A 188 14.17 16.99 9.16
C PHE A 188 12.73 16.46 8.94
N ASN A 189 12.43 15.90 7.78
CA ASN A 189 11.10 15.41 7.41
C ASN A 189 10.57 14.28 8.32
N VAL A 190 11.42 13.62 9.10
CA VAL A 190 11.04 12.58 10.06
C VAL A 190 11.43 12.99 11.49
N ASN A 191 10.46 13.01 12.39
CA ASN A 191 10.68 13.39 13.79
C ASN A 191 11.48 12.32 14.57
N SER A 192 12.18 12.74 15.62
CA SER A 192 13.08 11.88 16.40
C SER A 192 12.35 10.78 17.19
N ILE A 193 11.14 11.06 17.68
CA ILE A 193 10.31 10.07 18.40
C ILE A 193 9.94 8.92 17.47
N ALA A 194 9.49 9.25 16.25
CA ALA A 194 9.18 8.25 15.24
C ALA A 194 10.39 7.38 14.88
N GLN A 195 11.58 7.98 14.75
CA GLN A 195 12.81 7.24 14.45
C GLN A 195 13.16 6.26 15.57
N THR A 196 13.08 6.68 16.84
CA THR A 196 13.37 5.81 17.99
C THR A 196 12.36 4.66 18.08
N ALA A 197 11.08 4.96 17.93
CA ALA A 197 10.03 3.94 17.94
C ALA A 197 10.18 2.94 16.78
N ALA A 198 10.55 3.41 15.60
CA ALA A 198 10.79 2.54 14.44
C ALA A 198 11.98 1.60 14.67
N ILE A 199 13.07 2.07 15.27
CA ILE A 199 14.23 1.23 15.62
C ILE A 199 13.78 0.12 16.57
N ALA A 200 13.07 0.45 17.64
CA ALA A 200 12.57 -0.55 18.59
C ALA A 200 11.62 -1.56 17.91
N SER A 201 10.74 -1.07 17.02
CA SER A 201 9.80 -1.93 16.30
C SER A 201 10.47 -2.86 15.27
N LEU A 202 11.63 -2.49 14.72
CA LEU A 202 12.39 -3.38 13.82
C LEU A 202 12.94 -4.61 14.55
N ASP A 203 13.20 -4.52 15.85
CA ASP A 203 13.72 -5.62 16.65
C ASP A 203 12.62 -6.46 17.31
N ASP A 204 11.34 -6.05 17.19
CA ASP A 204 10.18 -6.72 17.79
C ASP A 204 9.46 -7.63 16.77
N ASP A 205 10.13 -8.69 16.36
CA ASP A 205 9.56 -9.67 15.42
C ASP A 205 8.34 -10.39 16.02
N ASP A 206 8.31 -10.59 17.36
CA ASP A 206 7.17 -11.22 18.05
C ASP A 206 5.89 -10.41 17.90
N PHE A 207 5.99 -9.07 17.99
CA PHE A 207 4.84 -8.19 17.74
C PHE A 207 4.32 -8.32 16.31
N ILE A 208 5.19 -8.37 15.33
CA ILE A 208 4.80 -8.53 13.91
C ILE A 208 4.13 -9.89 13.68
N ILE A 209 4.70 -10.97 14.22
CA ILE A 209 4.11 -12.31 14.13
C ILE A 209 2.72 -12.32 14.78
N LYS A 210 2.56 -11.75 15.97
CA LYS A 210 1.28 -11.65 16.67
C LYS A 210 0.27 -10.80 15.87
N SER A 211 0.69 -9.66 15.33
CA SER A 211 -0.16 -8.82 14.49
C SER A 211 -0.68 -9.57 13.25
N ARG A 212 0.19 -10.33 12.58
CA ARG A 212 -0.18 -11.18 11.43
C ARG A 212 -1.18 -12.27 11.84
N LEU A 213 -0.92 -12.99 12.93
CA LEU A 213 -1.82 -14.05 13.41
C LEU A 213 -3.21 -13.52 13.75
N ILE A 214 -3.30 -12.38 14.45
CA ILE A 214 -4.57 -11.73 14.78
C ILE A 214 -5.29 -11.29 13.49
N ASN A 215 -4.57 -10.73 12.54
CA ASN A 215 -5.11 -10.33 11.26
C ASN A 215 -5.68 -11.53 10.48
N ASP A 216 -4.95 -12.64 10.41
CA ASP A 216 -5.41 -13.85 9.73
C ASP A 216 -6.68 -14.44 10.38
N GLN A 217 -6.71 -14.51 11.72
CA GLN A 217 -7.90 -14.99 12.47
C GLN A 217 -9.11 -14.08 12.24
N GLY A 218 -8.89 -12.76 12.32
CA GLY A 218 -9.97 -11.80 12.11
C GLY A 218 -10.45 -11.76 10.66
N ARG A 219 -9.56 -11.96 9.68
CA ARG A 219 -9.93 -12.11 8.27
C ARG A 219 -10.85 -13.31 8.07
N LEU A 220 -10.49 -14.48 8.56
CA LEU A 220 -11.30 -15.69 8.45
C LEU A 220 -12.68 -15.50 9.11
N GLN A 221 -12.74 -14.87 10.29
CA GLN A 221 -13.99 -14.55 10.98
C GLN A 221 -14.91 -13.67 10.11
N LEU A 222 -14.38 -12.65 9.45
CA LEU A 222 -15.17 -11.75 8.60
C LEU A 222 -15.61 -12.44 7.30
N GLU A 223 -14.72 -13.20 6.65
CA GLU A 223 -15.00 -13.95 5.43
C GLU A 223 -16.13 -15.00 5.66
N GLU A 224 -16.11 -15.70 6.80
CA GLU A 224 -17.16 -16.63 7.18
C GLU A 224 -18.55 -15.94 7.24
N VAL A 225 -18.62 -14.76 7.86
CA VAL A 225 -19.85 -13.98 7.96
C VAL A 225 -20.31 -13.43 6.60
N PHE A 226 -19.40 -12.95 5.77
CA PHE A 226 -19.73 -12.50 4.42
C PHE A 226 -20.30 -13.66 3.58
N ASN A 227 -19.73 -14.86 3.68
CA ASN A 227 -20.24 -16.05 3.02
C ASN A 227 -21.63 -16.44 3.54
N GLU A 228 -21.85 -16.43 4.86
CA GLU A 228 -23.16 -16.69 5.49
C GLU A 228 -24.24 -15.72 4.97
N LEU A 229 -23.91 -14.44 4.89
CA LEU A 229 -24.82 -13.39 4.45
C LEU A 229 -24.89 -13.24 2.91
N LYS A 230 -24.13 -14.05 2.17
CA LYS A 230 -23.99 -13.96 0.70
C LYS A 230 -23.57 -12.57 0.22
N ILE A 231 -22.74 -11.90 1.01
CA ILE A 231 -22.11 -10.62 0.65
C ILE A 231 -20.85 -10.91 -0.14
N GLU A 232 -20.78 -10.38 -1.36
CA GLU A 232 -19.58 -10.45 -2.19
C GLU A 232 -18.44 -9.67 -1.53
N TYR A 233 -17.23 -10.24 -1.50
CA TYR A 233 -16.03 -9.56 -1.00
C TYR A 233 -14.81 -9.92 -1.85
N ILE A 234 -13.78 -9.09 -1.78
CA ILE A 234 -12.49 -9.35 -2.44
C ILE A 234 -11.58 -10.04 -1.43
N PRO A 235 -11.04 -11.25 -1.72
CA PRO A 235 -10.03 -11.89 -0.89
C PRO A 235 -8.85 -10.95 -0.64
N SER A 236 -8.50 -10.74 0.63
CA SER A 236 -7.55 -9.70 1.00
C SER A 236 -6.27 -10.25 1.63
N TYR A 237 -5.15 -9.67 1.21
CA TYR A 237 -3.82 -9.87 1.76
C TYR A 237 -3.35 -8.68 2.63
N GLY A 238 -4.24 -7.68 2.85
CA GLY A 238 -4.01 -6.55 3.74
C GLY A 238 -4.62 -6.77 5.13
N ASN A 239 -4.73 -5.68 5.90
CA ASN A 239 -5.41 -5.68 7.20
C ASN A 239 -6.84 -5.13 7.12
N PHE A 240 -7.52 -5.38 6.03
CA PHE A 240 -8.89 -4.94 5.76
C PHE A 240 -9.54 -5.87 4.72
N ILE A 241 -10.86 -5.82 4.61
CA ILE A 241 -11.62 -6.48 3.53
C ILE A 241 -12.54 -5.45 2.88
N SER A 242 -12.59 -5.46 1.55
CA SER A 242 -13.58 -4.70 0.78
C SER A 242 -14.72 -5.61 0.38
N PHE A 243 -15.96 -5.19 0.66
CA PHE A 243 -17.17 -5.97 0.44
C PHE A 243 -18.26 -5.16 -0.27
N ASN A 244 -19.07 -5.83 -1.09
CA ASN A 244 -20.06 -5.24 -1.99
C ASN A 244 -21.46 -5.35 -1.41
N LEU A 245 -22.20 -4.27 -1.44
CA LEU A 245 -23.59 -4.22 -0.98
C LEU A 245 -24.60 -4.13 -2.15
N GLY A 246 -24.11 -4.27 -3.39
CA GLY A 246 -24.92 -4.36 -4.60
C GLY A 246 -25.11 -3.02 -5.30
N ASP A 247 -25.42 -1.96 -4.55
CA ASP A 247 -25.57 -0.60 -5.09
C ASP A 247 -25.07 0.49 -4.12
N GLU A 248 -24.87 1.70 -4.64
CA GLU A 248 -24.35 2.84 -3.90
C GLU A 248 -25.29 3.27 -2.76
N THR A 249 -26.60 3.19 -2.96
CA THR A 249 -27.60 3.60 -1.98
C THR A 249 -27.52 2.67 -0.75
N LYS A 250 -27.48 1.37 -0.97
CA LYS A 250 -27.30 0.40 0.10
C LYS A 250 -25.97 0.61 0.83
N ALA A 251 -24.87 0.78 0.10
CA ALA A 251 -23.57 1.03 0.69
C ALA A 251 -23.61 2.25 1.63
N MET A 252 -24.27 3.34 1.21
CA MET A 252 -24.45 4.53 2.03
C MET A 252 -25.35 4.27 3.25
N MET A 253 -26.43 3.52 3.10
CA MET A 253 -27.34 3.18 4.21
C MET A 253 -26.62 2.31 5.27
N TYR A 254 -25.88 1.29 4.84
CA TYR A 254 -25.07 0.45 5.74
C TYR A 254 -23.97 1.26 6.43
N TYR A 255 -23.27 2.13 5.69
CA TYR A 255 -22.28 3.02 6.25
C TYR A 255 -22.85 3.89 7.37
N GLN A 256 -24.01 4.52 7.14
CA GLN A 256 -24.66 5.38 8.13
C GLN A 256 -25.17 4.58 9.34
N HIS A 257 -25.72 3.39 9.10
CA HIS A 257 -26.17 2.51 10.18
C HIS A 257 -25.01 2.08 11.08
N LEU A 258 -23.91 1.61 10.48
CA LEU A 258 -22.70 1.22 11.21
C LEU A 258 -22.13 2.40 12.00
N LEU A 259 -22.02 3.57 11.37
CA LEU A 259 -21.50 4.79 12.00
C LEU A 259 -22.35 5.23 13.22
N LYS A 260 -23.68 5.21 13.11
CA LYS A 260 -24.60 5.52 14.22
C LYS A 260 -24.44 4.56 15.41
N ASN A 261 -23.97 3.35 15.16
CA ASN A 261 -23.72 2.34 16.18
C ASN A 261 -22.24 2.27 16.62
N GLY A 262 -21.44 3.30 16.30
CA GLY A 262 -20.05 3.42 16.73
C GLY A 262 -19.05 2.56 15.93
N VAL A 263 -19.47 1.99 14.79
CA VAL A 263 -18.62 1.20 13.89
C VAL A 263 -18.24 2.03 12.67
N ILE A 264 -16.94 2.34 12.54
CA ILE A 264 -16.42 3.17 11.46
C ILE A 264 -15.85 2.27 10.37
N VAL A 265 -16.53 2.21 9.23
CA VAL A 265 -16.05 1.58 8.00
C VAL A 265 -15.70 2.66 6.97
N ARG A 266 -15.07 2.30 5.86
CA ARG A 266 -14.68 3.25 4.81
C ARG A 266 -15.57 3.08 3.58
N LEU A 267 -16.24 4.16 3.15
CA LEU A 267 -16.74 4.27 1.79
C LEU A 267 -15.57 4.35 0.81
N ILE A 268 -15.62 3.58 -0.27
CA ILE A 268 -14.54 3.54 -1.27
C ILE A 268 -15.02 3.98 -2.67
N GLN A 269 -16.07 4.81 -2.71
CA GLN A 269 -16.57 5.43 -3.93
C GLN A 269 -15.53 6.28 -4.65
N ASN A 270 -14.61 6.92 -3.91
CA ASN A 270 -13.51 7.68 -4.48
C ASN A 270 -12.46 6.81 -5.22
N TYR A 271 -12.55 5.48 -5.08
CA TYR A 271 -11.79 4.50 -5.84
C TYR A 271 -12.59 3.93 -7.02
N GLU A 272 -13.68 4.60 -7.42
CA GLU A 272 -14.62 4.15 -8.46
C GLU A 272 -15.28 2.80 -8.11
N MET A 273 -15.54 2.57 -6.81
CA MET A 273 -16.23 1.41 -6.25
C MET A 273 -17.40 1.86 -5.36
N PRO A 274 -18.47 2.46 -5.93
CA PRO A 274 -19.51 3.15 -5.14
C PRO A 274 -20.38 2.22 -4.31
N SER A 275 -20.57 0.96 -4.72
CA SER A 275 -21.35 -0.06 -3.99
C SER A 275 -20.54 -0.78 -2.90
N TRP A 276 -19.27 -0.43 -2.71
CA TRP A 276 -18.35 -1.13 -1.83
C TRP A 276 -18.02 -0.36 -0.56
N LEU A 277 -17.91 -1.10 0.54
CA LEU A 277 -17.33 -0.63 1.80
C LEU A 277 -16.03 -1.39 2.08
N ARG A 278 -15.14 -0.77 2.85
CA ARG A 278 -13.93 -1.41 3.36
C ARG A 278 -13.93 -1.38 4.88
N VAL A 279 -13.80 -2.54 5.51
CA VAL A 279 -13.66 -2.70 6.96
C VAL A 279 -12.23 -3.10 7.29
N SER A 280 -11.62 -2.47 8.30
CA SER A 280 -10.34 -2.93 8.86
C SER A 280 -10.58 -4.17 9.70
N ILE A 281 -9.66 -5.13 9.60
CA ILE A 281 -9.66 -6.31 10.46
C ILE A 281 -9.19 -5.87 11.85
N GLY A 282 -10.01 -6.11 12.86
CA GLY A 282 -9.76 -5.75 14.25
C GLY A 282 -9.52 -6.97 15.13
N LEU A 283 -9.51 -6.74 16.45
CA LEU A 283 -9.55 -7.81 17.43
C LEU A 283 -10.89 -8.54 17.34
N LYS A 284 -10.95 -9.75 17.90
CA LYS A 284 -12.18 -10.59 17.87
C LYS A 284 -13.43 -9.85 18.32
N ASP A 285 -13.35 -9.08 19.39
CA ASP A 285 -14.51 -8.35 19.95
C ASP A 285 -14.88 -7.13 19.11
N GLU A 286 -13.92 -6.49 18.46
CA GLU A 286 -14.16 -5.41 17.50
C GLU A 286 -14.85 -5.94 16.27
N ASN A 287 -14.38 -7.07 15.74
CA ASN A 287 -15.03 -7.77 14.62
C ASN A 287 -16.44 -8.24 15.00
N ASN A 288 -16.66 -8.79 16.22
CA ASN A 288 -17.98 -9.19 16.72
C ASN A 288 -18.94 -7.99 16.76
N THR A 289 -18.45 -6.82 17.15
CA THR A 289 -19.26 -5.59 17.17
C THR A 289 -19.66 -5.18 15.75
N PHE A 290 -18.73 -5.18 14.80
CA PHE A 290 -19.04 -4.94 13.39
C PHE A 290 -20.07 -5.96 12.86
N ILE A 291 -19.86 -7.27 13.09
CA ILE A 291 -20.74 -8.35 12.64
C ILE A 291 -22.15 -8.19 13.20
N LYS A 292 -22.27 -7.87 14.49
CA LYS A 292 -23.56 -7.63 15.15
C LYS A 292 -24.37 -6.56 14.40
N TYR A 293 -23.76 -5.42 14.12
CA TYR A 293 -24.45 -4.31 13.47
C TYR A 293 -24.60 -4.50 11.96
N LEU A 294 -23.71 -5.23 11.32
CA LEU A 294 -23.90 -5.65 9.93
C LEU A 294 -25.17 -6.51 9.79
N LYS A 295 -25.32 -7.57 10.64
CA LYS A 295 -26.47 -8.48 10.63
C LYS A 295 -27.79 -7.81 11.04
N SER A 296 -27.76 -6.78 11.87
CA SER A 296 -28.98 -6.10 12.34
C SER A 296 -29.64 -5.21 11.29
N PHE A 297 -29.01 -4.99 10.16
CA PHE A 297 -29.48 -4.14 9.07
C PHE A 297 -29.86 -4.96 7.82
N THR A 298 -29.64 -6.26 7.84
CA THR A 298 -29.98 -7.20 6.75
C THR A 298 -31.47 -7.51 6.67
#